data_7672cbbf9577309e2001e890133a8c52
#
_entry.id   7672cbbf9577309e2001e890133a8c52
#
_cell.length_a   1.000
_cell.length_b   1.000
_cell.length_c   1.000
_cell.angle_alpha   90.00
_cell.angle_beta   90.00
_cell.angle_gamma   90.00
#
_symmetry.space_group_name_H-M   'P 1'
#
loop_
_entity.id
_entity.type
_entity.pdbx_description
1 polymer ?
#
loop_
_entity_poly.entity_id
_entity_poly.type
_entity_poly.pdbx_seq_one_letter_code
_entity_poly.pdbx_strand_id
1 'polypeptide(L)'
;MHVFAISAVVITVSVIMGAIAFAVLIVRKRWLSIAQLAVFGGLCFAAAELLKPLLPRPYLINLESNPNNSAPSGHVILAAAASVMLLCAVPRVLRALVAVIGWAYTVLVGLSVIAAQWHRPTDVIMALLIVGGLALLALATTFASGMDGPGTRVSSASVQIVGSVMLTIGVLGILYGAYIIWQIQPGLAMSAEWTNAGAYVSTALLTAAVSALVLGITLAMRQLTASPLTKLGLVGAPPAPPKR
;
A
#
# COMPACT_ATOMS: atom_id res chain seq x y z
N MET A 1 -25.76 -6.12 -11.12
CA MET A 1 -24.69 -6.65 -11.99
C MET A 1 -23.32 -5.96 -11.81
N HIS A 2 -23.24 -4.65 -11.57
CA HIS A 2 -21.96 -3.93 -11.41
C HIS A 2 -21.10 -4.38 -10.22
N VAL A 3 -21.71 -4.80 -9.13
CA VAL A 3 -21.05 -5.24 -7.87
C VAL A 3 -20.11 -6.42 -8.12
N PHE A 4 -20.60 -7.48 -8.73
CA PHE A 4 -19.79 -8.67 -9.03
C PHE A 4 -18.68 -8.41 -10.04
N ALA A 5 -18.90 -7.50 -11.00
CA ALA A 5 -17.89 -7.14 -11.98
C ALA A 5 -16.69 -6.42 -11.35
N ILE A 6 -16.93 -5.47 -10.44
CA ILE A 6 -15.84 -4.76 -9.73
C ILE A 6 -15.03 -5.73 -8.89
N SER A 7 -15.67 -6.59 -8.10
CA SER A 7 -14.98 -7.59 -7.26
C SER A 7 -14.13 -8.53 -8.11
N ALA A 8 -14.68 -9.09 -9.19
CA ALA A 8 -13.94 -9.99 -10.08
C ALA A 8 -12.73 -9.31 -10.71
N VAL A 9 -12.87 -8.06 -11.16
CA VAL A 9 -11.75 -7.29 -11.76
C VAL A 9 -10.66 -7.06 -10.73
N VAL A 10 -10.99 -6.62 -9.51
CA VAL A 10 -10.00 -6.39 -8.45
C VAL A 10 -9.26 -7.67 -8.09
N ILE A 11 -9.98 -8.78 -7.92
CA ILE A 11 -9.37 -10.08 -7.61
C ILE A 11 -8.45 -10.50 -8.75
N THR A 12 -8.94 -10.47 -10.00
CA THR A 12 -8.17 -10.89 -11.18
C THR A 12 -6.89 -10.08 -11.33
N VAL A 13 -6.98 -8.74 -11.30
CA VAL A 13 -5.79 -7.86 -11.44
C VAL A 13 -4.80 -8.10 -10.32
N SER A 14 -5.26 -8.20 -9.07
CA SER A 14 -4.38 -8.44 -7.92
C SER A 14 -3.70 -9.82 -7.99
N VAL A 15 -4.42 -10.86 -8.40
CA VAL A 15 -3.85 -12.21 -8.60
C VAL A 15 -2.81 -12.20 -9.72
N ILE A 16 -3.08 -11.52 -10.83
CA ILE A 16 -2.11 -11.36 -11.93
C ILE A 16 -0.85 -10.63 -11.42
N MET A 17 -1.00 -9.53 -10.69
CA MET A 17 0.14 -8.79 -10.12
C MET A 17 0.96 -9.65 -9.16
N GLY A 18 0.31 -10.43 -8.30
CA GLY A 18 0.96 -11.38 -7.41
C GLY A 18 1.69 -12.48 -8.17
N ALA A 19 1.06 -13.06 -9.18
CA ALA A 19 1.67 -14.09 -10.05
C ALA A 19 2.91 -13.54 -10.77
N ILE A 20 2.83 -12.31 -11.32
CA ILE A 20 3.99 -11.65 -11.94
C ILE A 20 5.11 -11.44 -10.90
N ALA A 21 4.77 -11.02 -9.68
CA ALA A 21 5.77 -10.85 -8.61
C ALA A 21 6.51 -12.17 -8.33
N PHE A 22 5.80 -13.28 -8.17
CA PHE A 22 6.42 -14.59 -7.96
C PHE A 22 7.21 -15.07 -9.17
N ALA A 23 6.68 -14.90 -10.39
CA ALA A 23 7.37 -15.26 -11.62
C ALA A 23 8.71 -14.51 -11.75
N VAL A 24 8.73 -13.20 -11.48
CA VAL A 24 9.95 -12.39 -11.46
C VAL A 24 10.96 -12.92 -10.43
N LEU A 25 10.53 -13.29 -9.24
CA LEU A 25 11.41 -13.83 -8.20
C LEU A 25 11.97 -15.21 -8.56
N ILE A 26 11.16 -16.07 -9.19
CA ILE A 26 11.58 -17.39 -9.68
C ILE A 26 12.66 -17.24 -10.75
N VAL A 27 12.40 -16.40 -11.77
CA VAL A 27 13.38 -16.14 -12.84
C VAL A 27 14.69 -15.56 -12.27
N ARG A 28 14.60 -14.74 -11.22
CA ARG A 28 15.75 -14.17 -10.54
C ARG A 28 16.36 -15.11 -9.48
N LYS A 29 15.85 -16.33 -9.31
CA LYS A 29 16.29 -17.36 -8.33
C LYS A 29 16.33 -16.83 -6.89
N ARG A 30 15.36 -16.00 -6.50
CA ARG A 30 15.30 -15.36 -5.18
C ARG A 30 14.38 -16.11 -4.21
N TRP A 31 14.72 -17.36 -3.90
CA TRP A 31 13.88 -18.28 -3.14
C TRP A 31 13.45 -17.77 -1.77
N LEU A 32 14.37 -17.17 -1.00
CA LEU A 32 14.03 -16.62 0.31
C LEU A 32 13.09 -15.40 0.20
N SER A 33 13.20 -14.62 -0.88
CA SER A 33 12.25 -13.53 -1.13
C SER A 33 10.87 -14.05 -1.51
N ILE A 34 10.78 -15.21 -2.18
CA ILE A 34 9.52 -15.90 -2.45
C ILE A 34 8.84 -16.26 -1.12
N ALA A 35 9.56 -16.92 -0.20
CA ALA A 35 9.04 -17.27 1.11
C ALA A 35 8.61 -16.03 1.90
N GLN A 36 9.43 -14.97 1.89
CA GLN A 36 9.12 -13.69 2.55
C GLN A 36 7.83 -13.06 2.02
N LEU A 37 7.65 -12.99 0.69
CA LEU A 37 6.44 -12.43 0.10
C LEU A 37 5.21 -13.35 0.26
N ALA A 38 5.40 -14.67 0.29
CA ALA A 38 4.32 -15.61 0.59
C ALA A 38 3.82 -15.42 2.04
N VAL A 39 4.71 -15.28 3.01
CA VAL A 39 4.36 -14.98 4.40
C VAL A 39 3.66 -13.62 4.49
N PHE A 40 4.20 -12.59 3.84
CA PHE A 40 3.56 -11.26 3.80
C PHE A 40 2.14 -11.33 3.24
N GLY A 41 1.94 -11.98 2.09
CA GLY A 41 0.63 -12.15 1.47
C GLY A 41 -0.33 -12.95 2.35
N GLY A 42 0.15 -14.02 2.99
CA GLY A 42 -0.61 -14.82 3.95
C GLY A 42 -1.05 -14.01 5.18
N LEU A 43 -0.18 -13.16 5.73
CA LEU A 43 -0.53 -12.26 6.84
C LEU A 43 -1.55 -11.19 6.41
N CYS A 44 -1.42 -10.64 5.21
CA CYS A 44 -2.41 -9.72 4.66
C CYS A 44 -3.78 -10.39 4.50
N PHE A 45 -3.80 -11.62 3.98
CA PHE A 45 -5.03 -12.41 3.85
C PHE A 45 -5.65 -12.72 5.24
N ALA A 46 -4.83 -13.18 6.18
CA ALA A 46 -5.27 -13.43 7.55
C ALA A 46 -5.84 -12.16 8.19
N ALA A 47 -5.21 -11.00 8.01
CA ALA A 47 -5.73 -9.73 8.51
C ALA A 47 -7.09 -9.38 7.89
N ALA A 48 -7.28 -9.63 6.59
CA ALA A 48 -8.55 -9.37 5.90
C ALA A 48 -9.71 -10.21 6.44
N GLU A 49 -9.44 -11.46 6.82
CA GLU A 49 -10.47 -12.40 7.27
C GLU A 49 -10.67 -12.37 8.79
N LEU A 50 -9.58 -12.36 9.58
CA LEU A 50 -9.65 -12.53 11.02
C LEU A 50 -10.00 -11.24 11.77
N LEU A 51 -9.62 -10.06 11.26
CA LEU A 51 -9.87 -8.81 11.98
C LEU A 51 -11.35 -8.41 11.97
N LYS A 52 -12.11 -8.79 10.95
CA LYS A 52 -13.54 -8.45 10.86
C LYS A 52 -14.34 -8.98 12.05
N PRO A 53 -14.26 -10.29 12.41
CA PRO A 53 -14.99 -10.81 13.56
C PRO A 53 -14.37 -10.43 14.91
N LEU A 54 -13.06 -10.13 14.96
CA LEU A 54 -12.34 -9.84 16.21
C LEU A 54 -12.47 -8.40 16.68
N LEU A 55 -12.67 -7.45 15.74
CA LEU A 55 -12.74 -6.04 16.10
C LEU A 55 -14.17 -5.64 16.45
N PRO A 56 -14.40 -5.15 17.68
CA PRO A 56 -15.69 -4.59 18.05
C PRO A 56 -15.92 -3.30 17.25
N ARG A 57 -17.10 -3.17 16.68
CA ARG A 57 -17.50 -1.94 16.01
C ARG A 57 -18.51 -1.19 16.86
N PRO A 58 -18.24 0.05 17.27
CA PRO A 58 -19.24 0.87 17.94
C PRO A 58 -20.40 1.15 16.97
N TYR A 59 -21.61 0.99 17.50
CA TYR A 59 -22.85 1.21 16.77
C TYR A 59 -23.10 2.73 16.65
N LEU A 60 -22.47 3.37 15.69
CA LEU A 60 -22.51 4.83 15.59
C LEU A 60 -23.66 5.35 14.72
N ILE A 61 -24.05 4.63 13.67
CA ILE A 61 -25.13 5.01 12.76
C ILE A 61 -25.72 3.74 12.17
N ASN A 62 -27.05 3.64 12.16
CA ASN A 62 -27.77 2.57 11.53
C ASN A 62 -27.73 2.76 10.00
N LEU A 63 -26.72 2.14 9.35
CA LEU A 63 -26.71 2.01 7.90
C LEU A 63 -27.33 0.68 7.56
N GLU A 64 -28.48 0.68 6.94
CA GLU A 64 -29.23 -0.50 6.52
C GLU A 64 -28.41 -1.47 5.66
N SER A 65 -27.39 -0.98 4.98
CA SER A 65 -26.57 -1.74 4.03
C SER A 65 -25.57 -2.71 4.67
N ASN A 66 -25.10 -2.48 5.90
CA ASN A 66 -24.15 -3.38 6.55
C ASN A 66 -24.11 -3.20 8.08
N PRO A 67 -24.94 -3.94 8.85
CA PRO A 67 -24.96 -3.86 10.31
C PRO A 67 -23.70 -4.44 10.96
N ASN A 68 -22.92 -5.24 10.24
CA ASN A 68 -21.73 -5.92 10.76
C ASN A 68 -20.46 -5.07 10.55
N ASN A 69 -19.37 -5.47 11.24
CA ASN A 69 -18.09 -4.87 11.03
C ASN A 69 -17.56 -5.16 9.61
N SER A 70 -17.37 -4.12 8.80
CA SER A 70 -16.81 -4.23 7.45
C SER A 70 -15.30 -3.94 7.38
N ALA A 71 -14.70 -3.52 8.50
CA ALA A 71 -13.28 -3.18 8.59
C ALA A 71 -12.43 -4.42 8.93
N PRO A 72 -11.25 -4.55 8.29
CA PRO A 72 -10.72 -3.77 7.19
C PRO A 72 -11.29 -4.20 5.83
N SER A 73 -11.14 -3.34 4.78
CA SER A 73 -11.55 -3.69 3.42
C SER A 73 -10.65 -4.77 2.80
N GLY A 74 -11.20 -5.95 2.54
CA GLY A 74 -10.46 -7.06 1.93
C GLY A 74 -9.98 -6.76 0.49
N HIS A 75 -10.78 -6.08 -0.32
CA HIS A 75 -10.39 -5.69 -1.68
C HIS A 75 -9.20 -4.70 -1.69
N VAL A 76 -9.19 -3.75 -0.75
CA VAL A 76 -8.09 -2.80 -0.62
C VAL A 76 -6.83 -3.47 -0.09
N ILE A 77 -6.96 -4.39 0.89
CA ILE A 77 -5.82 -5.20 1.36
C ILE A 77 -5.22 -5.97 0.18
N LEU A 78 -6.05 -6.64 -0.62
CA LEU A 78 -5.61 -7.44 -1.75
C LEU A 78 -4.89 -6.58 -2.80
N ALA A 79 -5.45 -5.43 -3.18
CA ALA A 79 -4.86 -4.52 -4.16
C ALA A 79 -3.54 -3.91 -3.67
N ALA A 80 -3.51 -3.43 -2.43
CA ALA A 80 -2.31 -2.86 -1.84
C ALA A 80 -1.21 -3.91 -1.63
N ALA A 81 -1.57 -5.10 -1.14
CA ALA A 81 -0.62 -6.20 -0.96
C ALA A 81 -0.02 -6.65 -2.29
N ALA A 82 -0.82 -6.83 -3.33
CA ALA A 82 -0.33 -7.17 -4.67
C ALA A 82 0.62 -6.11 -5.23
N SER A 83 0.31 -4.82 -5.00
CA SER A 83 1.16 -3.70 -5.40
C SER A 83 2.51 -3.71 -4.66
N VAL A 84 2.50 -3.95 -3.35
CA VAL A 84 3.71 -4.10 -2.53
C VAL A 84 4.53 -5.31 -2.96
N MET A 85 3.90 -6.46 -3.19
CA MET A 85 4.57 -7.68 -3.64
C MET A 85 5.30 -7.45 -4.97
N LEU A 86 4.61 -6.84 -5.94
CA LEU A 86 5.20 -6.52 -7.23
C LEU A 86 6.35 -5.52 -7.10
N LEU A 87 6.18 -4.46 -6.31
CA LEU A 87 7.22 -3.47 -6.00
C LEU A 87 8.48 -4.13 -5.41
N CYS A 88 8.31 -5.08 -4.50
CA CYS A 88 9.43 -5.80 -3.87
C CYS A 88 10.12 -6.78 -4.82
N ALA A 89 9.40 -7.35 -5.78
CA ALA A 89 9.90 -8.38 -6.70
C ALA A 89 10.69 -7.81 -7.88
N VAL A 90 10.26 -6.68 -8.43
CA VAL A 90 10.82 -6.12 -9.66
C VAL A 90 12.26 -5.62 -9.48
N PRO A 91 13.04 -5.57 -10.59
CA PRO A 91 14.36 -4.97 -10.58
C PRO A 91 14.27 -3.46 -10.29
N ARG A 92 15.36 -2.90 -9.80
CA ARG A 92 15.45 -1.51 -9.35
C ARG A 92 14.91 -0.48 -10.35
N VAL A 93 15.19 -0.70 -11.64
CA VAL A 93 14.78 0.21 -12.73
C VAL A 93 13.25 0.38 -12.80
N LEU A 94 12.50 -0.66 -12.46
CA LEU A 94 11.03 -0.67 -12.54
C LEU A 94 10.36 -0.26 -11.24
N ARG A 95 11.07 -0.16 -10.10
CA ARG A 95 10.46 0.10 -8.79
C ARG A 95 9.63 1.39 -8.74
N ALA A 96 10.18 2.48 -9.29
CA ALA A 96 9.50 3.77 -9.32
C ALA A 96 8.19 3.70 -10.13
N LEU A 97 8.25 3.08 -11.32
CA LEU A 97 7.07 2.90 -12.17
C LEU A 97 6.01 2.04 -11.47
N VAL A 98 6.42 0.91 -10.90
CA VAL A 98 5.51 0.00 -10.17
C VAL A 98 4.91 0.67 -8.95
N ALA A 99 5.65 1.53 -8.25
CA ALA A 99 5.11 2.30 -7.12
C ALA A 99 3.98 3.24 -7.56
N VAL A 100 4.15 3.95 -8.68
CA VAL A 100 3.12 4.86 -9.22
C VAL A 100 1.90 4.09 -9.72
N ILE A 101 2.10 3.02 -10.49
CA ILE A 101 1.00 2.20 -11.00
C ILE A 101 0.25 1.53 -9.84
N GLY A 102 0.98 0.96 -8.87
CA GLY A 102 0.40 0.35 -7.68
C GLY A 102 -0.38 1.35 -6.82
N TRP A 103 0.13 2.58 -6.69
CA TRP A 103 -0.59 3.67 -6.04
C TRP A 103 -1.90 3.98 -6.76
N ALA A 104 -1.87 4.23 -8.05
CA ALA A 104 -3.06 4.54 -8.83
C ALA A 104 -4.10 3.40 -8.76
N TYR A 105 -3.65 2.15 -8.89
CA TYR A 105 -4.51 0.99 -8.77
C TYR A 105 -5.15 0.89 -7.38
N THR A 106 -4.37 1.03 -6.32
CA THR A 106 -4.86 0.96 -4.94
C THR A 106 -5.86 2.07 -4.63
N VAL A 107 -5.61 3.30 -5.12
CA VAL A 107 -6.54 4.43 -5.01
C VAL A 107 -7.85 4.14 -5.74
N LEU A 108 -7.77 3.68 -6.98
CA LEU A 108 -8.96 3.34 -7.77
C LEU A 108 -9.82 2.27 -7.07
N VAL A 109 -9.20 1.23 -6.54
CA VAL A 109 -9.91 0.19 -5.77
C VAL A 109 -10.53 0.78 -4.51
N GLY A 110 -9.78 1.57 -3.74
CA GLY A 110 -10.28 2.20 -2.52
C GLY A 110 -11.49 3.10 -2.77
N LEU A 111 -11.41 3.95 -3.79
CA LEU A 111 -12.54 4.81 -4.16
C LEU A 111 -13.73 4.03 -4.74
N SER A 112 -13.46 2.97 -5.49
CA SER A 112 -14.53 2.13 -6.04
C SER A 112 -15.35 1.42 -4.97
N VAL A 113 -14.72 0.87 -3.92
CA VAL A 113 -15.43 0.19 -2.85
C VAL A 113 -16.21 1.16 -1.94
N ILE A 114 -15.76 2.42 -1.83
CA ILE A 114 -16.48 3.48 -1.13
C ILE A 114 -17.68 3.93 -1.98
N ALA A 115 -17.47 4.20 -3.27
CA ALA A 115 -18.54 4.62 -4.18
C ALA A 115 -19.63 3.55 -4.33
N ALA A 116 -19.26 2.27 -4.28
CA ALA A 116 -20.19 1.14 -4.27
C ALA A 116 -20.89 0.95 -2.91
N GLN A 117 -20.59 1.78 -1.90
CA GLN A 117 -21.14 1.68 -0.54
C GLN A 117 -20.86 0.34 0.18
N TRP A 118 -19.81 -0.38 -0.22
CA TRP A 118 -19.41 -1.63 0.41
C TRP A 118 -18.59 -1.40 1.69
N HIS A 119 -17.82 -0.31 1.70
CA HIS A 119 -16.90 0.02 2.77
C HIS A 119 -16.95 1.50 3.10
N ARG A 120 -16.69 1.80 4.36
CA ARG A 120 -16.51 3.18 4.84
C ARG A 120 -15.08 3.65 4.54
N PRO A 121 -14.83 4.97 4.47
CA PRO A 121 -13.48 5.51 4.30
C PRO A 121 -12.48 4.97 5.32
N THR A 122 -12.90 4.80 6.58
CA THR A 122 -12.08 4.24 7.66
C THR A 122 -11.65 2.80 7.41
N ASP A 123 -12.48 1.98 6.77
CA ASP A 123 -12.16 0.58 6.45
C ASP A 123 -11.06 0.50 5.40
N VAL A 124 -11.06 1.46 4.46
CA VAL A 124 -10.03 1.62 3.42
C VAL A 124 -8.71 2.08 4.03
N ILE A 125 -8.75 3.12 4.86
CA ILE A 125 -7.54 3.65 5.52
C ILE A 125 -6.92 2.58 6.43
N MET A 126 -7.73 1.87 7.20
CA MET A 126 -7.27 0.77 8.04
C MET A 126 -6.60 -0.33 7.22
N ALA A 127 -7.18 -0.73 6.09
CA ALA A 127 -6.60 -1.72 5.18
C ALA A 127 -5.22 -1.29 4.68
N LEU A 128 -5.07 -0.02 4.26
CA LEU A 128 -3.80 0.54 3.80
C LEU A 128 -2.74 0.54 4.89
N LEU A 129 -3.09 0.96 6.11
CA LEU A 129 -2.16 0.99 7.24
C LEU A 129 -1.71 -0.42 7.66
N ILE A 130 -2.61 -1.40 7.66
CA ILE A 130 -2.26 -2.80 7.92
C ILE A 130 -1.25 -3.31 6.90
N VAL A 131 -1.53 -3.12 5.60
CA VAL A 131 -0.61 -3.54 4.53
C VAL A 131 0.72 -2.82 4.64
N GLY A 132 0.72 -1.51 4.92
CA GLY A 132 1.93 -0.72 5.13
C GLY A 132 2.77 -1.23 6.30
N GLY A 133 2.15 -1.48 7.46
CA GLY A 133 2.82 -2.05 8.63
C GLY A 133 3.43 -3.43 8.35
N LEU A 134 2.66 -4.33 7.74
CA LEU A 134 3.14 -5.66 7.36
C LEU A 134 4.26 -5.60 6.31
N ALA A 135 4.20 -4.64 5.37
CA ALA A 135 5.25 -4.42 4.38
C ALA A 135 6.57 -3.98 5.03
N LEU A 136 6.51 -3.08 6.01
CA LEU A 136 7.69 -2.65 6.76
C LEU A 136 8.30 -3.79 7.57
N LEU A 137 7.47 -4.60 8.23
CA LEU A 137 7.92 -5.80 8.94
C LEU A 137 8.59 -6.81 7.99
N ALA A 138 7.98 -7.05 6.83
CA ALA A 138 8.58 -7.90 5.81
C ALA A 138 9.92 -7.34 5.32
N LEU A 139 10.03 -6.04 5.06
CA LEU A 139 11.28 -5.42 4.63
C LEU A 139 12.37 -5.41 5.70
N ALA A 140 11.99 -5.35 6.98
CA ALA A 140 12.94 -5.46 8.10
C ALA A 140 13.66 -6.83 8.11
N THR A 141 13.04 -7.86 7.56
CA THR A 141 13.59 -9.22 7.45
C THR A 141 14.19 -9.51 6.07
N THR A 142 14.69 -8.50 5.35
CA THR A 142 15.26 -8.70 4.01
C THR A 142 16.52 -9.56 4.05
N PHE A 143 16.50 -10.68 3.35
CA PHE A 143 17.62 -11.60 3.22
C PHE A 143 18.61 -11.18 2.12
N ALA A 144 19.83 -11.74 2.16
CA ALA A 144 20.85 -11.47 1.15
C ALA A 144 20.38 -11.76 -0.29
N SER A 145 19.52 -12.76 -0.49
CA SER A 145 18.91 -13.07 -1.79
C SER A 145 17.96 -11.98 -2.30
N GLY A 146 17.45 -11.12 -1.41
CA GLY A 146 16.61 -9.97 -1.76
C GLY A 146 17.39 -8.73 -2.13
N MET A 147 18.71 -8.71 -1.94
CA MET A 147 19.55 -7.55 -2.22
C MET A 147 19.86 -7.36 -3.71
N ASP A 148 20.14 -6.14 -4.10
CA ASP A 148 20.61 -5.82 -5.46
C ASP A 148 22.05 -6.31 -5.64
N GLY A 149 22.51 -6.47 -6.90
CA GLY A 149 23.84 -6.97 -7.21
C GLY A 149 24.96 -6.05 -6.67
N PRO A 150 26.14 -6.60 -6.37
CA PRO A 150 27.31 -5.80 -5.98
C PRO A 150 27.64 -4.72 -7.02
N GLY A 151 28.04 -3.54 -6.57
CA GLY A 151 28.37 -2.42 -7.47
C GLY A 151 27.18 -1.58 -7.95
N THR A 152 25.95 -1.96 -7.61
CA THR A 152 24.77 -1.09 -7.87
C THR A 152 24.82 0.15 -6.98
N ARG A 153 24.64 1.33 -7.60
CA ARG A 153 24.55 2.58 -6.84
C ARG A 153 23.39 2.51 -5.87
N VAL A 154 23.58 2.98 -4.63
CA VAL A 154 22.52 3.07 -3.61
C VAL A 154 21.40 3.97 -4.09
N SER A 155 21.73 5.08 -4.76
CA SER A 155 20.75 6.04 -5.25
C SER A 155 20.29 5.71 -6.68
N SER A 156 18.98 5.89 -6.90
CA SER A 156 18.36 5.92 -8.23
C SER A 156 17.55 7.20 -8.31
N ALA A 157 17.85 8.05 -9.27
CA ALA A 157 17.13 9.32 -9.42
C ALA A 157 15.60 9.11 -9.49
N SER A 158 15.15 8.13 -10.27
CA SER A 158 13.71 7.82 -10.37
C SER A 158 13.09 7.40 -9.04
N VAL A 159 13.78 6.55 -8.27
CA VAL A 159 13.30 6.10 -6.94
C VAL A 159 13.29 7.25 -5.95
N GLN A 160 14.32 8.11 -5.97
CA GLN A 160 14.38 9.27 -5.08
C GLN A 160 13.28 10.28 -5.40
N ILE A 161 13.12 10.64 -6.67
CA ILE A 161 12.10 11.62 -7.11
C ILE A 161 10.71 11.08 -6.78
N VAL A 162 10.37 9.87 -7.25
CA VAL A 162 9.03 9.30 -7.02
C VAL A 162 8.79 9.09 -5.53
N GLY A 163 9.75 8.54 -4.79
CA GLY A 163 9.62 8.34 -3.34
C GLY A 163 9.40 9.66 -2.60
N SER A 164 10.20 10.70 -2.88
CA SER A 164 10.05 12.01 -2.25
C SER A 164 8.70 12.66 -2.59
N VAL A 165 8.29 12.61 -3.85
CA VAL A 165 6.98 13.13 -4.29
C VAL A 165 5.85 12.40 -3.58
N MET A 166 5.86 11.06 -3.56
CA MET A 166 4.82 10.26 -2.91
C MET A 166 4.74 10.53 -1.40
N LEU A 167 5.89 10.65 -0.72
CA LEU A 167 5.92 10.98 0.70
C LEU A 167 5.39 12.39 0.97
N THR A 168 5.80 13.37 0.16
CA THR A 168 5.37 14.77 0.30
C THR A 168 3.86 14.91 0.06
N ILE A 169 3.34 14.39 -1.06
CA ILE A 169 1.90 14.46 -1.34
C ILE A 169 1.09 13.64 -0.33
N GLY A 170 1.66 12.55 0.18
CA GLY A 170 1.05 11.74 1.22
C GLY A 170 0.87 12.53 2.51
N VAL A 171 1.94 13.16 3.01
CA VAL A 171 1.88 13.97 4.24
C VAL A 171 0.97 15.19 4.04
N LEU A 172 1.18 15.98 2.99
CA LEU A 172 0.38 17.18 2.74
C LEU A 172 -1.09 16.84 2.48
N GLY A 173 -1.35 15.73 1.77
CA GLY A 173 -2.71 15.27 1.50
C GLY A 173 -3.44 14.83 2.77
N ILE A 174 -2.76 14.18 3.71
CA ILE A 174 -3.36 13.83 5.01
C ILE A 174 -3.67 15.08 5.81
N LEU A 175 -2.73 16.02 5.90
CA LEU A 175 -2.94 17.28 6.64
C LEU A 175 -4.10 18.08 6.05
N TYR A 176 -4.16 18.20 4.72
CA TYR A 176 -5.23 18.92 4.06
C TYR A 176 -6.57 18.19 4.14
N GLY A 177 -6.58 16.86 4.01
CA GLY A 177 -7.79 16.06 4.20
C GLY A 177 -8.35 16.18 5.64
N ALA A 178 -7.47 16.14 6.64
CA ALA A 178 -7.84 16.36 8.04
C ALA A 178 -8.38 17.79 8.26
N TYR A 179 -7.76 18.79 7.63
CA TYR A 179 -8.25 20.18 7.67
C TYR A 179 -9.66 20.30 7.07
N ILE A 180 -9.92 19.68 5.91
CA ILE A 180 -11.27 19.68 5.33
C ILE A 180 -12.29 19.05 6.29
N ILE A 181 -11.96 17.88 6.88
CA ILE A 181 -12.85 17.23 7.85
C ILE A 181 -13.14 18.15 9.03
N TRP A 182 -12.11 18.79 9.58
CA TRP A 182 -12.29 19.75 10.68
C TRP A 182 -13.20 20.91 10.30
N GLN A 183 -13.08 21.46 9.09
CA GLN A 183 -13.92 22.54 8.60
C GLN A 183 -15.39 22.15 8.43
N ILE A 184 -15.66 20.94 7.96
CA ILE A 184 -17.04 20.46 7.70
C ILE A 184 -17.69 19.79 8.91
N GLN A 185 -16.93 19.52 9.99
CA GLN A 185 -17.40 18.81 11.17
C GLN A 185 -18.73 19.35 11.74
N PRO A 186 -18.93 20.66 11.91
CA PRO A 186 -20.19 21.16 12.45
C PRO A 186 -21.40 20.81 11.58
N GLY A 187 -21.24 20.90 10.26
CA GLY A 187 -22.30 20.56 9.32
C GLY A 187 -22.55 19.06 9.21
N LEU A 188 -21.52 18.23 9.34
CA LEU A 188 -21.68 16.76 9.39
C LEU A 188 -22.53 16.34 10.58
N ALA A 189 -22.34 16.94 11.76
CA ALA A 189 -23.14 16.68 12.95
C ALA A 189 -24.62 17.01 12.75
N MET A 190 -24.94 17.97 11.87
CA MET A 190 -26.29 18.38 11.52
C MET A 190 -26.83 17.73 10.24
N SER A 191 -26.08 16.81 9.62
CA SER A 191 -26.39 16.22 8.31
C SER A 191 -26.66 17.26 7.21
N ALA A 192 -25.94 18.39 7.24
CA ALA A 192 -26.14 19.50 6.30
C ALA A 192 -25.61 19.15 4.90
N GLU A 193 -26.42 19.37 3.87
CA GLU A 193 -26.08 19.01 2.47
C GLU A 193 -24.78 19.65 1.97
N TRP A 194 -24.47 20.86 2.43
CA TRP A 194 -23.25 21.56 2.01
C TRP A 194 -21.95 20.81 2.38
N THR A 195 -22.01 19.88 3.36
CA THR A 195 -20.84 19.10 3.78
C THR A 195 -20.52 17.93 2.85
N ASN A 196 -21.46 17.52 2.00
CA ASN A 196 -21.32 16.32 1.16
C ASN A 196 -20.10 16.42 0.22
N ALA A 197 -19.90 17.57 -0.42
CA ALA A 197 -18.75 17.77 -1.30
C ALA A 197 -17.42 17.70 -0.53
N GLY A 198 -17.35 18.34 0.65
CA GLY A 198 -16.17 18.28 1.52
C GLY A 198 -15.88 16.87 2.04
N ALA A 199 -16.91 16.13 2.42
CA ALA A 199 -16.77 14.73 2.85
C ALA A 199 -16.24 13.83 1.73
N TYR A 200 -16.74 14.01 0.50
CA TYR A 200 -16.24 13.26 -0.65
C TYR A 200 -14.79 13.62 -0.97
N VAL A 201 -14.47 14.92 -1.05
CA VAL A 201 -13.11 15.39 -1.38
C VAL A 201 -12.11 14.92 -0.32
N SER A 202 -12.43 15.09 0.98
CA SER A 202 -11.55 14.65 2.06
C SER A 202 -11.33 13.13 2.02
N THR A 203 -12.36 12.35 1.75
CA THR A 203 -12.28 10.88 1.62
C THR A 203 -11.38 10.48 0.45
N ALA A 204 -11.57 11.07 -0.72
CA ALA A 204 -10.75 10.79 -1.90
C ALA A 204 -9.29 11.18 -1.67
N LEU A 205 -9.07 12.35 -1.10
CA LEU A 205 -7.74 12.87 -0.78
C LEU A 205 -7.01 12.00 0.25
N LEU A 206 -7.68 11.62 1.35
CA LEU A 206 -7.08 10.75 2.37
C LEU A 206 -6.76 9.36 1.82
N THR A 207 -7.64 8.78 1.01
CA THR A 207 -7.37 7.49 0.35
C THR A 207 -6.14 7.58 -0.54
N ALA A 208 -6.04 8.62 -1.36
CA ALA A 208 -4.89 8.83 -2.24
C ALA A 208 -3.60 9.11 -1.44
N ALA A 209 -3.69 9.94 -0.41
CA ALA A 209 -2.56 10.35 0.41
C ALA A 209 -1.98 9.19 1.24
N VAL A 210 -2.83 8.41 1.91
CA VAL A 210 -2.38 7.26 2.71
C VAL A 210 -1.83 6.16 1.79
N SER A 211 -2.44 5.91 0.63
CA SER A 211 -1.88 5.01 -0.38
C SER A 211 -0.50 5.47 -0.87
N ALA A 212 -0.33 6.77 -1.08
CA ALA A 212 0.96 7.35 -1.48
C ALA A 212 2.02 7.18 -0.39
N LEU A 213 1.67 7.41 0.88
CA LEU A 213 2.59 7.16 2.00
C LEU A 213 2.99 5.69 2.08
N VAL A 214 2.04 4.77 2.05
CA VAL A 214 2.32 3.33 2.17
C VAL A 214 3.26 2.86 1.07
N LEU A 215 2.97 3.20 -0.19
CA LEU A 215 3.82 2.77 -1.31
C LEU A 215 5.12 3.58 -1.41
N GLY A 216 5.11 4.86 -1.05
CA GLY A 216 6.29 5.71 -1.00
C GLY A 216 7.28 5.26 0.07
N ILE A 217 6.81 4.97 1.29
CA ILE A 217 7.64 4.41 2.36
C ILE A 217 8.16 3.03 1.96
N THR A 218 7.29 2.16 1.40
CA THR A 218 7.69 0.83 0.92
C THR A 218 8.77 0.95 -0.16
N LEU A 219 8.64 1.86 -1.11
CA LEU A 219 9.63 2.13 -2.14
C LEU A 219 10.98 2.56 -1.54
N ALA A 220 10.96 3.51 -0.62
CA ALA A 220 12.16 4.03 0.05
C ALA A 220 12.82 2.92 0.89
N MET A 221 12.07 2.21 1.72
CA MET A 221 12.58 1.11 2.55
C MET A 221 13.08 -0.06 1.70
N ARG A 222 12.38 -0.39 0.60
CA ARG A 222 12.84 -1.42 -0.33
C ARG A 222 14.16 -1.03 -1.00
N GLN A 223 14.36 0.24 -1.29
CA GLN A 223 15.63 0.72 -1.83
C GLN A 223 16.75 0.62 -0.79
N LEU A 224 16.50 0.99 0.44
CA LEU A 224 17.46 0.90 1.53
C LEU A 224 17.82 -0.56 1.87
N THR A 225 16.83 -1.42 2.07
CA THR A 225 17.05 -2.82 2.45
C THR A 225 17.64 -3.68 1.34
N ALA A 226 17.44 -3.30 0.07
CA ALA A 226 18.03 -4.00 -1.06
C ALA A 226 19.48 -3.60 -1.33
N SER A 227 19.96 -2.51 -0.74
CA SER A 227 21.35 -2.05 -0.94
C SER A 227 22.33 -2.97 -0.22
N PRO A 228 23.37 -3.48 -0.90
CA PRO A 228 24.39 -4.30 -0.26
C PRO A 228 25.16 -3.54 0.84
N LEU A 229 25.11 -2.22 0.84
CA LEU A 229 25.81 -1.37 1.81
C LEU A 229 25.10 -1.30 3.17
N THR A 230 23.79 -1.57 3.23
CA THR A 230 23.02 -1.48 4.49
C THR A 230 23.32 -2.59 5.50
N LYS A 231 23.91 -3.71 5.07
CA LYS A 231 24.30 -4.80 5.98
C LYS A 231 25.63 -4.57 6.71
N LEU A 232 26.41 -3.59 6.28
CA LEU A 232 27.74 -3.30 6.83
C LEU A 232 27.75 -2.17 7.86
N GLY A 233 26.58 -1.68 8.28
CA GLY A 233 26.44 -0.57 9.22
C GLY A 233 25.88 0.69 8.56
N LEU A 234 25.67 1.72 9.34
CA LEU A 234 24.88 2.92 9.05
C LEU A 234 25.20 3.65 7.72
N VAL A 235 26.33 3.43 7.10
CA VAL A 235 26.73 4.14 5.86
C VAL A 235 27.39 3.22 4.84
N GLY A 236 27.48 1.95 5.06
CA GLY A 236 28.08 0.99 4.13
C GLY A 236 29.56 1.25 3.81
N ALA A 237 30.32 0.20 3.63
CA ALA A 237 31.67 0.33 3.09
C ALA A 237 31.61 0.87 1.65
N PRO A 238 32.56 1.70 1.22
CA PRO A 238 32.67 2.12 -0.17
C PRO A 238 32.74 0.89 -1.08
N PRO A 239 32.21 0.97 -2.31
CA PRO A 239 32.31 -0.13 -3.25
C PRO A 239 33.77 -0.55 -3.41
N ALA A 240 34.03 -1.86 -3.50
CA ALA A 240 35.37 -2.34 -3.75
C ALA A 240 35.94 -1.68 -5.02
N PRO A 241 37.21 -1.28 -5.00
CA PRO A 241 37.81 -0.67 -6.18
C PRO A 241 37.71 -1.64 -7.36
N PRO A 242 37.59 -1.12 -8.60
CA PRO A 242 37.54 -1.95 -9.79
C PRO A 242 38.75 -2.87 -9.80
N LYS A 243 38.52 -4.15 -10.04
CA LYS A 243 39.62 -5.10 -10.25
C LYS A 243 40.41 -4.62 -11.47
N ARG A 244 41.69 -4.31 -11.29
CA ARG A 244 42.61 -4.04 -12.38
C ARG A 244 42.85 -5.26 -13.22
#